data_381ed15a5b13ea6282ed00c85393b606
#
_entry.id   381ed15a5b13ea6282ed00c85393b606
#
_cell.length_a   1.000
_cell.length_b   1.000
_cell.length_c   1.000
_cell.angle_alpha   90.00
_cell.angle_beta   90.00
_cell.angle_gamma   90.00
#
_symmetry.space_group_name_H-M   'P 1'
#
loop_
_entity.id
_entity.type
_entity.pdbx_description
1 polymer ?
#
loop_
_entity_poly.entity_id
_entity_poly.type
_entity_poly.pdbx_seq_one_letter_code
_entity_poly.pdbx_strand_id
1 'polypeptide(L)'
;MRKFNDITAKEALKTAGLISVAPFVFQAVKSMKDLGIMAALADLSGGASLAKNELVQLTKADDYTVSVLLDLAEAAEIVLKNENNTYNLSKIGMYLADDPMTTVNFDFTADVCYRGLEDLTKSLKNHKPEGLKVFTAKEQTIYPILGQLPEPARTSWFAFDHFYSDRVFEQALAYLFAPERDFKIEHICDIGGNTGRFALTACKAIPNLKVTIADLPQQCALALEAVMQAGLVERISTWPLDILAPGTKLPTTPDLFWMSQFLDCFSRDQVVFILRRVQEAMRPGAMLVINEIFGDRQRNDTAKLIVEANSLYFTALANGVSRFYHADEFLELAALAGLKPCGELNGLGMGHSLLLFKKV
;
A
#
# COMPACT_ATOMS: atom_id res chain seq x y z
N MET A 1 16.08 -1.24 18.79
CA MET A 1 15.71 0.10 19.31
C MET A 1 16.97 0.95 19.37
N ARG A 2 17.16 1.94 18.45
CA ARG A 2 18.28 2.88 18.56
C ARG A 2 18.12 3.66 19.87
N LYS A 3 19.14 3.63 20.72
CA LYS A 3 19.15 4.44 21.93
C LYS A 3 19.32 5.92 21.51
N PHE A 4 18.74 6.84 22.27
CA PHE A 4 18.79 8.30 22.02
C PHE A 4 20.23 8.83 21.78
N ASN A 5 21.24 8.10 22.22
CA ASN A 5 22.65 8.45 22.13
C ASN A 5 23.39 7.85 20.90
N ASP A 6 22.69 7.17 19.98
CA ASP A 6 23.35 6.46 18.86
C ASP A 6 23.60 7.32 17.61
N ILE A 7 23.14 8.59 17.61
CA ILE A 7 23.39 9.54 16.53
C ILE A 7 24.18 10.76 17.03
N THR A 8 25.08 11.26 16.21
CA THR A 8 25.82 12.48 16.53
C THR A 8 24.93 13.71 16.43
N ALA A 9 25.29 14.79 17.14
CA ALA A 9 24.58 16.07 17.04
C ALA A 9 24.53 16.61 15.60
N LYS A 10 25.59 16.37 14.80
CA LYS A 10 25.65 16.74 13.39
C LYS A 10 24.63 15.98 12.54
N GLU A 11 24.51 14.67 12.71
CA GLU A 11 23.53 13.83 11.99
C GLU A 11 22.09 14.20 12.41
N ALA A 12 21.86 14.43 13.70
CA ALA A 12 20.57 14.88 14.19
C ALA A 12 20.16 16.23 13.57
N LEU A 13 21.10 17.21 13.54
CA LEU A 13 20.85 18.52 12.93
C LEU A 13 20.57 18.41 11.42
N LYS A 14 21.35 17.59 10.69
CA LYS A 14 21.13 17.33 9.25
C LYS A 14 19.73 16.77 8.99
N THR A 15 19.32 15.76 9.75
CA THR A 15 18.00 15.12 9.60
C THR A 15 16.87 16.09 9.97
N ALA A 16 16.98 16.81 11.06
CA ALA A 16 15.98 17.82 11.46
C ALA A 16 15.87 18.95 10.43
N GLY A 17 17.01 19.41 9.89
CA GLY A 17 17.06 20.39 8.81
C GLY A 17 16.35 19.86 7.55
N LEU A 18 16.63 18.63 7.14
CA LEU A 18 15.97 18.02 5.98
C LEU A 18 14.45 17.92 6.19
N ILE A 19 13.98 17.48 7.35
CA ILE A 19 12.55 17.40 7.67
C ILE A 19 11.89 18.79 7.59
N SER A 20 12.55 19.82 8.09
CA SER A 20 12.00 21.20 8.10
C SER A 20 11.81 21.78 6.70
N VAL A 21 12.60 21.35 5.71
CA VAL A 21 12.52 21.79 4.32
C VAL A 21 12.07 20.68 3.35
N ALA A 22 11.63 19.53 3.87
CA ALA A 22 11.22 18.39 3.06
C ALA A 22 10.20 18.72 1.96
N PRO A 23 9.18 19.59 2.19
CA PRO A 23 8.26 19.96 1.13
C PRO A 23 8.93 20.63 -0.07
N PHE A 24 9.97 21.45 0.15
CA PHE A 24 10.73 22.08 -0.94
C PHE A 24 11.53 21.05 -1.72
N VAL A 25 12.24 20.15 -1.01
CA VAL A 25 13.03 19.09 -1.64
C VAL A 25 12.13 18.16 -2.45
N PHE A 26 10.99 17.75 -1.88
CA PHE A 26 10.01 16.89 -2.56
C PHE A 26 9.49 17.54 -3.85
N GLN A 27 9.09 18.82 -3.79
CA GLN A 27 8.57 19.53 -4.96
C GLN A 27 9.66 19.82 -6.01
N ALA A 28 10.91 20.04 -5.61
CA ALA A 28 12.02 20.16 -6.55
C ALA A 28 12.26 18.85 -7.30
N VAL A 29 12.28 17.70 -6.61
CA VAL A 29 12.38 16.40 -7.25
C VAL A 29 11.23 16.15 -8.21
N LYS A 30 9.98 16.48 -7.79
CA LYS A 30 8.80 16.36 -8.66
C LYS A 30 8.99 17.21 -9.92
N SER A 31 9.38 18.46 -9.78
CA SER A 31 9.62 19.36 -10.91
C SER A 31 10.73 18.85 -11.82
N MET A 32 11.81 18.30 -11.27
CA MET A 32 12.88 17.68 -12.05
C MET A 32 12.42 16.45 -12.83
N LYS A 33 11.50 15.65 -12.27
CA LYS A 33 10.85 14.53 -12.97
C LYS A 33 9.95 15.05 -14.09
N ASP A 34 9.05 15.98 -13.79
CA ASP A 34 8.08 16.55 -14.74
C ASP A 34 8.76 17.25 -15.95
N LEU A 35 9.89 17.91 -15.70
CA LEU A 35 10.68 18.60 -16.70
C LEU A 35 11.68 17.69 -17.44
N GLY A 36 11.79 16.41 -17.07
CA GLY A 36 12.71 15.46 -17.69
C GLY A 36 14.18 15.58 -17.26
N ILE A 37 14.49 16.42 -16.26
CA ILE A 37 15.87 16.59 -15.76
C ILE A 37 16.38 15.29 -15.11
N MET A 38 15.53 14.64 -14.29
CA MET A 38 15.89 13.35 -13.68
C MET A 38 16.13 12.28 -14.73
N ALA A 39 15.28 12.20 -15.76
CA ALA A 39 15.41 11.23 -16.84
C ALA A 39 16.70 11.47 -17.65
N ALA A 40 17.01 12.72 -18.01
CA ALA A 40 18.23 13.06 -18.74
C ALA A 40 19.50 12.69 -17.96
N LEU A 41 19.50 12.83 -16.62
CA LEU A 41 20.62 12.45 -15.77
C LEU A 41 20.66 10.93 -15.47
N ALA A 42 19.53 10.24 -15.50
CA ALA A 42 19.46 8.78 -15.28
C ALA A 42 19.89 7.97 -16.52
N ASP A 43 19.67 8.51 -17.72
CA ASP A 43 20.04 7.85 -19.00
C ASP A 43 21.54 7.85 -19.29
N LEU A 44 22.34 8.40 -18.38
CA LEU A 44 23.79 8.47 -18.52
C LEU A 44 24.45 7.14 -18.17
N SER A 45 25.12 6.53 -19.13
CA SER A 45 25.90 5.30 -18.93
C SER A 45 27.39 5.60 -18.64
N GLY A 46 28.04 4.65 -17.92
CA GLY A 46 29.52 4.65 -17.82
C GLY A 46 30.14 5.80 -17.03
N GLY A 47 29.39 6.45 -16.13
CA GLY A 47 29.89 7.58 -15.34
C GLY A 47 29.91 8.92 -16.10
N ALA A 48 29.17 9.03 -17.19
CA ALA A 48 28.95 10.28 -17.91
C ALA A 48 28.25 11.32 -17.04
N SER A 49 28.41 12.59 -17.40
CA SER A 49 27.81 13.73 -16.71
C SER A 49 27.43 14.80 -17.74
N LEU A 50 26.43 15.62 -17.44
CA LEU A 50 25.95 16.68 -18.31
C LEU A 50 26.28 18.06 -17.74
N ALA A 51 26.70 18.98 -18.60
CA ALA A 51 26.76 20.38 -18.24
C ALA A 51 25.36 21.00 -18.17
N LYS A 52 25.22 22.09 -17.41
CA LYS A 52 23.93 22.76 -17.25
C LYS A 52 23.28 23.16 -18.60
N ASN A 53 24.08 23.68 -19.53
CA ASN A 53 23.57 24.06 -20.85
C ASN A 53 23.07 22.87 -21.68
N GLU A 54 23.65 21.68 -21.51
CA GLU A 54 23.17 20.45 -22.15
C GLU A 54 21.81 20.03 -21.56
N LEU A 55 21.64 20.13 -20.23
CA LEU A 55 20.35 19.91 -19.58
C LEU A 55 19.26 20.89 -20.07
N VAL A 56 19.59 22.18 -20.20
CA VAL A 56 18.68 23.19 -20.79
C VAL A 56 18.22 22.78 -22.20
N GLN A 57 19.13 22.30 -23.03
CA GLN A 57 18.80 21.86 -24.39
C GLN A 57 17.93 20.59 -24.42
N LEU A 58 18.21 19.62 -23.54
CA LEU A 58 17.51 18.34 -23.50
C LEU A 58 16.10 18.44 -22.90
N THR A 59 15.92 19.29 -21.88
CA THR A 59 14.70 19.31 -21.06
C THR A 59 13.69 20.38 -21.46
N LYS A 60 14.01 21.26 -22.38
CA LYS A 60 13.20 22.44 -22.76
C LYS A 60 12.96 23.44 -21.62
N ALA A 61 13.64 23.28 -20.48
CA ALA A 61 13.64 24.23 -19.38
C ALA A 61 14.64 25.36 -19.65
N ASP A 62 14.37 26.55 -19.13
CA ASP A 62 15.32 27.67 -19.25
C ASP A 62 16.50 27.55 -18.25
N ASP A 63 17.50 28.41 -18.44
CA ASP A 63 18.71 28.41 -17.61
C ASP A 63 18.40 28.66 -16.11
N TYR A 64 17.45 29.55 -15.80
CA TYR A 64 17.03 29.83 -14.43
C TYR A 64 16.40 28.60 -13.79
N THR A 65 15.46 27.96 -14.47
CA THR A 65 14.77 26.76 -13.99
C THR A 65 15.74 25.63 -13.69
N VAL A 66 16.65 25.34 -14.61
CA VAL A 66 17.67 24.29 -14.41
C VAL A 66 18.61 24.65 -13.25
N SER A 67 19.06 25.91 -13.16
CA SER A 67 19.95 26.37 -12.11
C SER A 67 19.35 26.20 -10.72
N VAL A 68 18.15 26.71 -10.51
CA VAL A 68 17.49 26.70 -9.19
C VAL A 68 17.20 25.26 -8.70
N LEU A 69 16.86 24.35 -9.62
CA LEU A 69 16.61 22.95 -9.28
C LEU A 69 17.91 22.19 -9.01
N LEU A 70 18.97 22.42 -9.78
CA LEU A 70 20.28 21.81 -9.54
C LEU A 70 20.90 22.27 -8.22
N ASP A 71 20.81 23.56 -7.87
CA ASP A 71 21.36 24.11 -6.63
C ASP A 71 20.74 23.43 -5.41
N LEU A 72 19.41 23.25 -5.38
CA LEU A 72 18.74 22.54 -4.29
C LEU A 72 19.02 21.04 -4.32
N ALA A 73 19.04 20.42 -5.52
CA ALA A 73 19.29 18.98 -5.65
C ALA A 73 20.74 18.62 -5.26
N GLU A 74 21.71 19.48 -5.51
CA GLU A 74 23.10 19.34 -5.03
C GLU A 74 23.16 19.45 -3.50
N ALA A 75 22.55 20.50 -2.93
CA ALA A 75 22.48 20.68 -1.48
C ALA A 75 21.78 19.53 -0.75
N ALA A 76 20.79 18.90 -1.39
CA ALA A 76 20.06 17.73 -0.89
C ALA A 76 20.76 16.40 -1.21
N GLU A 77 21.96 16.42 -1.79
CA GLU A 77 22.75 15.24 -2.16
C GLU A 77 22.06 14.32 -3.19
N ILE A 78 21.13 14.86 -3.98
CA ILE A 78 20.40 14.14 -5.04
C ILE A 78 21.24 14.10 -6.33
N VAL A 79 21.89 15.21 -6.66
CA VAL A 79 22.86 15.30 -7.74
C VAL A 79 24.26 15.56 -7.22
N LEU A 80 25.26 15.16 -7.98
CA LEU A 80 26.67 15.43 -7.73
C LEU A 80 27.16 16.41 -8.79
N LYS A 81 27.80 17.49 -8.35
CA LYS A 81 28.52 18.42 -9.22
C LYS A 81 30.01 18.06 -9.29
N ASN A 82 30.50 17.85 -10.48
CA ASN A 82 31.88 17.49 -10.73
C ASN A 82 32.78 18.73 -10.84
N GLU A 83 34.11 18.55 -10.77
CA GLU A 83 35.11 19.64 -10.88
C GLU A 83 35.01 20.42 -12.19
N ASN A 84 34.57 19.79 -13.28
CA ASN A 84 34.36 20.40 -14.59
C ASN A 84 32.99 21.07 -14.76
N ASN A 85 32.22 21.30 -13.66
CA ASN A 85 30.88 21.86 -13.63
C ASN A 85 29.84 21.04 -14.43
N THR A 86 29.98 19.74 -14.46
CA THR A 86 28.98 18.81 -14.98
C THR A 86 28.26 18.12 -13.81
N TYR A 87 27.07 17.56 -14.06
CA TYR A 87 26.19 16.96 -13.08
C TYR A 87 25.87 15.52 -13.44
N ASN A 88 25.77 14.68 -12.44
CA ASN A 88 25.23 13.32 -12.52
C ASN A 88 24.41 13.00 -11.26
N LEU A 89 23.58 11.97 -11.32
CA LEU A 89 22.83 11.54 -10.14
C LEU A 89 23.75 10.90 -9.10
N SER A 90 23.50 11.22 -7.83
CA SER A 90 24.02 10.44 -6.72
C SER A 90 23.26 9.11 -6.59
N LYS A 91 23.68 8.23 -5.66
CA LYS A 91 22.88 7.02 -5.33
C LYS A 91 21.46 7.37 -4.90
N ILE A 92 21.25 8.47 -4.16
CA ILE A 92 19.91 8.93 -3.77
C ILE A 92 19.13 9.32 -5.02
N GLY A 93 19.75 10.09 -5.92
CA GLY A 93 19.15 10.49 -7.19
C GLY A 93 18.76 9.29 -8.07
N MET A 94 19.61 8.26 -8.14
CA MET A 94 19.31 7.04 -8.89
C MET A 94 18.08 6.30 -8.34
N TYR A 95 17.97 6.15 -7.01
CA TYR A 95 16.76 5.58 -6.42
C TYR A 95 15.49 6.40 -6.70
N LEU A 96 15.58 7.73 -6.62
CA LEU A 96 14.47 8.63 -6.93
C LEU A 96 14.07 8.59 -8.43
N ALA A 97 15.02 8.31 -9.31
CA ALA A 97 14.78 8.29 -10.75
C ALA A 97 14.21 6.96 -11.25
N ASP A 98 14.70 5.83 -10.74
CA ASP A 98 14.56 4.53 -11.43
C ASP A 98 14.17 3.36 -10.51
N ASP A 99 14.20 3.50 -9.17
CA ASP A 99 13.75 2.41 -8.30
C ASP A 99 12.23 2.29 -8.30
N PRO A 100 11.68 1.12 -8.69
CA PRO A 100 10.23 0.97 -8.85
C PRO A 100 9.43 1.23 -7.56
N MET A 101 9.94 0.80 -6.39
CA MET A 101 9.28 1.03 -5.11
C MET A 101 9.29 2.51 -4.74
N THR A 102 10.43 3.17 -4.91
CA THR A 102 10.57 4.61 -4.65
C THR A 102 9.66 5.42 -5.57
N THR A 103 9.62 5.07 -6.86
CA THR A 103 8.78 5.73 -7.85
C THR A 103 7.29 5.64 -7.48
N VAL A 104 6.80 4.43 -7.21
CA VAL A 104 5.39 4.22 -6.85
C VAL A 104 4.98 4.99 -5.58
N ASN A 105 5.84 4.97 -4.53
CA ASN A 105 5.57 5.72 -3.30
C ASN A 105 5.65 7.23 -3.53
N PHE A 106 6.59 7.69 -4.38
CA PHE A 106 6.72 9.10 -4.71
C PHE A 106 5.50 9.62 -5.45
N ASP A 107 5.07 8.91 -6.50
CA ASP A 107 3.92 9.30 -7.33
C ASP A 107 2.61 9.25 -6.52
N PHE A 108 2.41 8.21 -5.70
CA PHE A 108 1.27 8.15 -4.77
C PHE A 108 1.27 9.33 -3.79
N THR A 109 2.43 9.67 -3.23
CA THR A 109 2.54 10.84 -2.35
C THR A 109 2.24 12.13 -3.10
N ALA A 110 2.83 12.32 -4.29
CA ALA A 110 2.69 13.55 -5.06
C ALA A 110 1.27 13.82 -5.55
N ASP A 111 0.65 12.78 -6.11
CA ASP A 111 -0.59 12.93 -6.88
C ASP A 111 -1.84 12.69 -6.03
N VAL A 112 -1.74 11.82 -5.01
CA VAL A 112 -2.86 11.46 -4.15
C VAL A 112 -2.80 12.18 -2.81
N CYS A 113 -1.66 12.11 -2.10
CA CYS A 113 -1.64 12.46 -0.69
C CYS A 113 -1.27 13.91 -0.41
N TYR A 114 -0.34 14.50 -1.17
CA TYR A 114 0.38 15.73 -0.83
C TYR A 114 -0.55 16.88 -0.41
N ARG A 115 -1.55 17.18 -1.21
CA ARG A 115 -2.49 18.28 -0.95
C ARG A 115 -3.42 18.00 0.22
N GLY A 116 -3.86 16.76 0.39
CA GLY A 116 -4.75 16.37 1.48
C GLY A 116 -4.07 16.30 2.85
N LEU A 117 -2.75 16.08 2.88
CA LEU A 117 -1.97 16.05 4.11
C LEU A 117 -1.91 17.40 4.85
N GLU A 118 -2.20 18.52 4.20
CA GLU A 118 -2.34 19.84 4.86
C GLU A 118 -3.40 19.81 5.96
N ASP A 119 -4.46 19.01 5.79
CA ASP A 119 -5.55 18.87 6.77
C ASP A 119 -5.33 17.74 7.78
N LEU A 120 -4.15 17.09 7.84
CA LEU A 120 -3.90 15.93 8.72
C LEU A 120 -4.25 16.20 10.18
N THR A 121 -3.83 17.35 10.73
CA THR A 121 -4.16 17.72 12.11
C THR A 121 -5.67 17.83 12.35
N LYS A 122 -6.41 18.33 11.38
CA LYS A 122 -7.87 18.43 11.43
C LYS A 122 -8.52 17.05 11.33
N SER A 123 -8.02 16.21 10.45
CA SER A 123 -8.46 14.81 10.30
C SER A 123 -8.30 14.03 11.62
N LEU A 124 -7.14 14.14 12.25
CA LEU A 124 -6.86 13.50 13.56
C LEU A 124 -7.81 13.97 14.67
N LYS A 125 -8.14 15.27 14.71
CA LYS A 125 -9.06 15.83 15.72
C LYS A 125 -10.52 15.41 15.50
N ASN A 126 -10.94 15.31 14.25
CA ASN A 126 -12.34 15.09 13.87
C ASN A 126 -12.65 13.63 13.59
N HIS A 127 -11.64 12.76 13.50
CA HIS A 127 -11.79 11.36 13.04
C HIS A 127 -12.52 11.27 11.69
N LYS A 128 -12.13 12.16 10.75
CA LYS A 128 -12.69 12.26 9.39
C LYS A 128 -11.56 12.55 8.40
N PRO A 129 -11.67 12.10 7.16
CA PRO A 129 -10.64 12.34 6.14
C PRO A 129 -10.79 13.77 5.58
N GLU A 130 -10.45 14.77 6.35
CA GLU A 130 -10.64 16.20 6.01
C GLU A 130 -9.86 16.61 4.74
N GLY A 131 -8.78 15.91 4.42
CA GLY A 131 -8.02 16.10 3.18
C GLY A 131 -8.74 15.57 1.94
N LEU A 132 -9.75 14.69 2.08
CA LEU A 132 -10.52 14.14 0.97
C LEU A 132 -11.22 15.22 0.13
N LYS A 133 -11.47 16.40 0.72
CA LYS A 133 -12.05 17.55 0.02
C LYS A 133 -11.27 17.98 -1.23
N VAL A 134 -10.01 17.58 -1.37
CA VAL A 134 -9.21 17.81 -2.58
C VAL A 134 -9.83 17.14 -3.81
N PHE A 135 -10.52 16.01 -3.59
CA PHE A 135 -11.14 15.20 -4.64
C PHE A 135 -12.67 15.32 -4.66
N THR A 136 -13.29 15.42 -3.50
CA THR A 136 -14.76 15.47 -3.40
C THR A 136 -15.21 16.20 -2.14
N ALA A 137 -16.35 16.90 -2.24
CA ALA A 137 -17.05 17.49 -1.10
C ALA A 137 -18.26 16.65 -0.66
N LYS A 138 -18.59 15.57 -1.38
CA LYS A 138 -19.83 14.79 -1.20
C LYS A 138 -19.61 13.51 -0.41
N GLU A 139 -18.49 12.84 -0.64
CA GLU A 139 -18.22 11.54 -0.06
C GLU A 139 -17.57 11.67 1.31
N GLN A 140 -17.83 10.70 2.18
CA GLN A 140 -17.24 10.63 3.51
C GLN A 140 -15.97 9.77 3.54
N THR A 141 -15.74 8.97 2.51
CA THR A 141 -14.55 8.15 2.31
C THR A 141 -14.14 8.18 0.84
N ILE A 142 -12.89 7.84 0.55
CA ILE A 142 -12.38 7.84 -0.83
C ILE A 142 -12.89 6.65 -1.66
N TYR A 143 -13.29 5.56 -1.03
CA TYR A 143 -13.57 4.28 -1.70
C TYR A 143 -14.61 4.37 -2.82
N PRO A 144 -15.74 5.09 -2.69
CA PRO A 144 -16.73 5.21 -3.75
C PRO A 144 -16.23 5.92 -5.02
N ILE A 145 -15.16 6.74 -4.90
CA ILE A 145 -14.66 7.58 -6.00
C ILE A 145 -13.32 7.13 -6.58
N LEU A 146 -12.72 6.04 -6.11
CA LEU A 146 -11.39 5.59 -6.55
C LEU A 146 -11.28 5.50 -8.08
N GLY A 147 -12.26 4.91 -8.74
CA GLY A 147 -12.31 4.80 -10.20
C GLY A 147 -12.58 6.12 -10.92
N GLN A 148 -12.97 7.18 -10.20
CA GLN A 148 -13.33 8.50 -10.73
C GLN A 148 -12.33 9.59 -10.32
N LEU A 149 -11.25 9.24 -9.62
CA LEU A 149 -10.20 10.18 -9.29
C LEU A 149 -9.66 10.84 -10.57
N PRO A 150 -9.34 12.14 -10.53
CA PRO A 150 -8.72 12.81 -11.69
C PRO A 150 -7.31 12.23 -11.94
N GLU A 151 -6.86 12.30 -13.21
CA GLU A 151 -5.46 12.01 -13.51
C GLU A 151 -4.56 13.17 -13.03
N PRO A 152 -3.33 12.87 -12.57
CA PRO A 152 -2.71 11.54 -12.49
C PRO A 152 -3.05 10.73 -11.22
N ALA A 153 -3.82 11.29 -10.27
CA ALA A 153 -4.10 10.66 -8.99
C ALA A 153 -4.69 9.24 -9.12
N ARG A 154 -5.57 9.01 -10.09
CA ARG A 154 -6.15 7.69 -10.35
C ARG A 154 -5.08 6.68 -10.73
N THR A 155 -4.24 7.01 -11.70
CA THR A 155 -3.15 6.14 -12.15
C THR A 155 -2.19 5.84 -11.01
N SER A 156 -1.78 6.85 -10.25
CA SER A 156 -0.82 6.69 -9.14
C SER A 156 -1.40 5.88 -7.98
N TRP A 157 -2.71 6.02 -7.69
CA TRP A 157 -3.38 5.23 -6.66
C TRP A 157 -3.41 3.74 -7.03
N PHE A 158 -3.84 3.40 -8.25
CA PHE A 158 -3.88 2.01 -8.69
C PHE A 158 -2.49 1.40 -8.87
N ALA A 159 -1.50 2.18 -9.32
CA ALA A 159 -0.12 1.71 -9.40
C ALA A 159 0.43 1.35 -8.01
N PHE A 160 0.14 2.15 -6.98
CA PHE A 160 0.50 1.87 -5.60
C PHE A 160 -0.16 0.59 -5.08
N ASP A 161 -1.48 0.46 -5.22
CA ASP A 161 -2.25 -0.71 -4.77
C ASP A 161 -1.72 -2.01 -5.41
N HIS A 162 -1.57 -2.02 -6.73
CA HIS A 162 -1.10 -3.19 -7.48
C HIS A 162 0.36 -3.55 -7.21
N PHE A 163 1.23 -2.55 -7.02
CA PHE A 163 2.64 -2.79 -6.75
C PHE A 163 2.84 -3.64 -5.48
N TYR A 164 2.06 -3.36 -4.47
CA TYR A 164 2.13 -4.07 -3.20
C TYR A 164 1.35 -5.40 -3.22
N SER A 165 0.18 -5.47 -3.81
CA SER A 165 -0.73 -6.63 -3.72
C SER A 165 -0.38 -7.79 -4.67
N ASP A 166 0.00 -7.52 -5.92
CA ASP A 166 0.01 -8.55 -6.98
C ASP A 166 0.99 -9.71 -6.77
N ARG A 167 2.09 -9.47 -6.07
CA ARG A 167 3.15 -10.49 -5.85
C ARG A 167 2.95 -11.38 -4.63
N VAL A 168 1.93 -11.09 -3.82
CA VAL A 168 1.72 -11.79 -2.54
C VAL A 168 0.94 -13.06 -2.71
N PHE A 169 -0.03 -13.09 -3.62
CA PHE A 169 -1.00 -14.18 -3.72
C PHE A 169 -0.36 -15.52 -4.02
N GLU A 170 0.58 -15.58 -4.96
CA GLU A 170 1.27 -16.82 -5.31
C GLU A 170 2.09 -17.36 -4.14
N GLN A 171 2.79 -16.48 -3.40
CA GLN A 171 3.57 -16.86 -2.23
C GLN A 171 2.68 -17.33 -1.07
N ALA A 172 1.55 -16.66 -0.86
CA ALA A 172 0.56 -17.06 0.14
C ALA A 172 -0.06 -18.42 -0.19
N LEU A 173 -0.43 -18.65 -1.44
CA LEU A 173 -0.95 -19.94 -1.90
C LEU A 173 0.09 -21.06 -1.76
N ALA A 174 1.34 -20.81 -2.15
CA ALA A 174 2.43 -21.77 -1.96
C ALA A 174 2.59 -22.16 -0.49
N TYR A 175 2.48 -21.19 0.42
CA TYR A 175 2.53 -21.46 1.87
C TYR A 175 1.31 -22.23 2.38
N LEU A 176 0.11 -21.82 1.99
CA LEU A 176 -1.15 -22.41 2.48
C LEU A 176 -1.40 -23.82 1.96
N PHE A 177 -0.94 -24.13 0.75
CA PHE A 177 -1.11 -25.44 0.10
C PHE A 177 0.16 -26.29 0.10
N ALA A 178 1.15 -25.93 0.92
CA ALA A 178 2.36 -26.74 1.07
C ALA A 178 2.03 -28.14 1.60
N PRO A 179 2.66 -29.22 1.06
CA PRO A 179 2.33 -30.60 1.39
C PRO A 179 2.48 -30.97 2.87
N GLU A 180 3.31 -30.23 3.61
CA GLU A 180 3.54 -30.40 5.05
C GLU A 180 2.46 -29.78 5.94
N ARG A 181 1.42 -29.17 5.37
CA ARG A 181 0.34 -28.58 6.15
C ARG A 181 -0.71 -29.62 6.54
N ASP A 182 -1.06 -29.65 7.82
CA ASP A 182 -2.05 -30.58 8.37
C ASP A 182 -3.50 -30.20 8.14
N PHE A 183 -3.78 -29.22 7.27
CA PHE A 183 -5.14 -28.78 6.98
C PHE A 183 -5.45 -28.85 5.50
N LYS A 184 -6.66 -29.27 5.19
CA LYS A 184 -7.17 -29.37 3.82
C LYS A 184 -8.04 -28.16 3.50
N ILE A 185 -7.72 -27.45 2.44
CA ILE A 185 -8.49 -26.32 1.94
C ILE A 185 -9.11 -26.72 0.60
N GLU A 186 -10.43 -26.81 0.56
CA GLU A 186 -11.21 -27.06 -0.65
C GLU A 186 -12.09 -25.86 -1.02
N HIS A 187 -12.43 -25.02 -0.01
CA HIS A 187 -13.27 -23.85 -0.20
C HIS A 187 -12.74 -22.64 0.60
N ILE A 188 -12.50 -21.55 -0.09
CA ILE A 188 -12.09 -20.26 0.50
C ILE A 188 -13.24 -19.25 0.41
N CYS A 189 -13.49 -18.49 1.48
CA CYS A 189 -14.25 -17.25 1.43
C CYS A 189 -13.30 -16.07 1.39
N ASP A 190 -13.26 -15.38 0.27
CA ASP A 190 -12.44 -14.18 0.01
C ASP A 190 -13.26 -12.94 0.40
N ILE A 191 -13.02 -12.40 1.60
CA ILE A 191 -13.75 -11.26 2.16
C ILE A 191 -13.04 -9.97 1.76
N GLY A 192 -13.77 -9.07 1.10
CA GLY A 192 -13.19 -7.88 0.48
C GLY A 192 -12.42 -8.22 -0.81
N GLY A 193 -12.85 -9.27 -1.52
CA GLY A 193 -12.14 -9.77 -2.70
C GLY A 193 -12.19 -8.86 -3.93
N ASN A 194 -12.87 -7.70 -3.85
CA ASN A 194 -12.93 -6.65 -4.86
C ASN A 194 -13.26 -7.21 -6.25
N THR A 195 -12.39 -7.02 -7.25
CA THR A 195 -12.57 -7.54 -8.62
C THR A 195 -12.23 -9.02 -8.77
N GLY A 196 -11.99 -9.76 -7.68
CA GLY A 196 -11.75 -11.21 -7.67
C GLY A 196 -10.32 -11.64 -8.05
N ARG A 197 -9.34 -10.76 -7.98
CA ARG A 197 -7.95 -11.06 -8.37
C ARG A 197 -7.34 -12.23 -7.59
N PHE A 198 -7.51 -12.25 -6.27
CA PHE A 198 -7.06 -13.40 -5.46
C PHE A 198 -7.80 -14.68 -5.85
N ALA A 199 -9.12 -14.64 -5.95
CA ALA A 199 -9.94 -15.80 -6.33
C ALA A 199 -9.54 -16.40 -7.68
N LEU A 200 -9.32 -15.53 -8.69
CA LEU A 200 -8.85 -15.93 -10.01
C LEU A 200 -7.46 -16.59 -9.96
N THR A 201 -6.53 -15.97 -9.24
CA THR A 201 -5.16 -16.51 -9.07
C THR A 201 -5.19 -17.85 -8.34
N ALA A 202 -5.95 -17.96 -7.26
CA ALA A 202 -6.07 -19.17 -6.46
C ALA A 202 -6.68 -20.35 -7.27
N CYS A 203 -7.79 -20.10 -7.98
CA CYS A 203 -8.42 -21.15 -8.79
C CYS A 203 -7.62 -21.54 -10.03
N LYS A 204 -6.78 -20.66 -10.59
CA LYS A 204 -5.83 -21.03 -11.66
C LYS A 204 -4.69 -21.89 -11.13
N ALA A 205 -4.17 -21.57 -9.95
CA ALA A 205 -3.03 -22.26 -9.36
C ALA A 205 -3.39 -23.61 -8.73
N ILE A 206 -4.55 -23.70 -8.08
CA ILE A 206 -4.95 -24.88 -7.28
C ILE A 206 -6.13 -25.60 -7.98
N PRO A 207 -5.94 -26.82 -8.49
CA PRO A 207 -7.01 -27.62 -9.08
C PRO A 207 -8.12 -27.90 -8.06
N ASN A 208 -9.38 -27.85 -8.53
CA ASN A 208 -10.59 -28.14 -7.73
C ASN A 208 -10.89 -27.20 -6.57
N LEU A 209 -10.06 -26.19 -6.30
CA LEU A 209 -10.35 -25.16 -5.30
C LEU A 209 -11.61 -24.39 -5.69
N LYS A 210 -12.48 -24.15 -4.73
CA LYS A 210 -13.64 -23.26 -4.85
C LYS A 210 -13.37 -21.98 -4.05
N VAL A 211 -13.83 -20.84 -4.58
CA VAL A 211 -13.74 -19.55 -3.89
C VAL A 211 -15.11 -18.87 -3.93
N THR A 212 -15.54 -18.36 -2.79
CA THR A 212 -16.69 -17.44 -2.67
C THR A 212 -16.17 -16.05 -2.35
N ILE A 213 -16.38 -15.10 -3.26
CA ILE A 213 -16.02 -13.69 -3.07
C ILE A 213 -17.16 -13.02 -2.29
N ALA A 214 -16.85 -12.54 -1.09
CA ALA A 214 -17.79 -11.85 -0.23
C ALA A 214 -17.45 -10.35 -0.18
N ASP A 215 -18.24 -9.52 -0.86
CA ASP A 215 -17.98 -8.08 -0.98
C ASP A 215 -19.30 -7.32 -1.23
N LEU A 216 -19.22 -5.99 -1.32
CA LEU A 216 -20.34 -5.12 -1.68
C LEU A 216 -20.96 -5.56 -3.03
N PRO A 217 -22.28 -5.38 -3.23
CA PRO A 217 -22.97 -5.86 -4.44
C PRO A 217 -22.34 -5.39 -5.75
N GLN A 218 -21.88 -4.13 -5.81
CA GLN A 218 -21.22 -3.60 -7.01
C GLN A 218 -19.86 -4.24 -7.28
N GLN A 219 -19.09 -4.56 -6.24
CA GLN A 219 -17.80 -5.25 -6.38
C GLN A 219 -18.01 -6.70 -6.81
N CYS A 220 -18.99 -7.38 -6.21
CA CYS A 220 -19.39 -8.71 -6.63
C CYS A 220 -19.79 -8.78 -8.11
N ALA A 221 -20.47 -7.75 -8.64
CA ALA A 221 -20.83 -7.70 -10.05
C ALA A 221 -19.58 -7.60 -10.95
N LEU A 222 -18.62 -6.74 -10.62
CA LEU A 222 -17.35 -6.61 -11.33
C LEU A 222 -16.51 -7.89 -11.26
N ALA A 223 -16.46 -8.51 -10.08
CA ALA A 223 -15.78 -9.80 -9.91
C ALA A 223 -16.40 -10.90 -10.77
N LEU A 224 -17.73 -10.96 -10.83
CA LEU A 224 -18.43 -11.96 -11.64
C LEU A 224 -18.12 -11.81 -13.14
N GLU A 225 -18.05 -10.59 -13.66
CA GLU A 225 -17.64 -10.32 -15.04
C GLU A 225 -16.24 -10.87 -15.34
N ALA A 226 -15.27 -10.60 -14.44
CA ALA A 226 -13.90 -11.10 -14.56
C ALA A 226 -13.85 -12.64 -14.48
N VAL A 227 -14.64 -13.24 -13.60
CA VAL A 227 -14.77 -14.70 -13.45
C VAL A 227 -15.34 -15.36 -14.71
N MET A 228 -16.38 -14.76 -15.31
CA MET A 228 -16.97 -15.21 -16.56
C MET A 228 -15.96 -15.15 -17.71
N GLN A 229 -15.23 -14.05 -17.85
CA GLN A 229 -14.16 -13.90 -18.85
C GLN A 229 -13.04 -14.94 -18.68
N ALA A 230 -12.74 -15.32 -17.45
CA ALA A 230 -11.73 -16.34 -17.14
C ALA A 230 -12.25 -17.79 -17.28
N GLY A 231 -13.54 -18.02 -17.51
CA GLY A 231 -14.15 -19.36 -17.61
C GLY A 231 -14.17 -20.12 -16.28
N LEU A 232 -14.25 -19.44 -15.14
CA LEU A 232 -14.13 -20.04 -13.80
C LEU A 232 -15.45 -20.03 -13.00
N VAL A 233 -16.59 -19.83 -13.65
CA VAL A 233 -17.91 -19.72 -13.01
C VAL A 233 -18.35 -20.95 -12.20
N GLU A 234 -17.83 -22.13 -12.52
CA GLU A 234 -18.12 -23.37 -11.80
C GLU A 234 -17.35 -23.48 -10.47
N ARG A 235 -16.31 -22.65 -10.28
CA ARG A 235 -15.44 -22.70 -9.10
C ARG A 235 -15.41 -21.43 -8.29
N ILE A 236 -15.79 -20.30 -8.90
CA ILE A 236 -15.83 -19.00 -8.21
C ILE A 236 -17.26 -18.48 -8.21
N SER A 237 -17.77 -18.22 -7.01
CA SER A 237 -19.09 -17.62 -6.79
C SER A 237 -18.94 -16.28 -6.06
N THR A 238 -20.00 -15.48 -6.06
CA THR A 238 -20.07 -14.23 -5.28
C THR A 238 -21.10 -14.31 -4.16
N TRP A 239 -20.85 -13.59 -3.08
CA TRP A 239 -21.73 -13.46 -1.92
C TRP A 239 -21.89 -11.97 -1.57
N PRO A 240 -22.84 -11.28 -2.22
CA PRO A 240 -23.01 -9.84 -2.02
C PRO A 240 -23.41 -9.52 -0.59
N LEU A 241 -22.64 -8.69 0.11
CA LEU A 241 -22.93 -8.25 1.46
C LEU A 241 -22.23 -6.92 1.80
N ASP A 242 -22.80 -6.15 2.70
CA ASP A 242 -22.07 -5.16 3.49
C ASP A 242 -21.72 -5.81 4.83
N ILE A 243 -20.43 -6.00 5.08
CA ILE A 243 -19.98 -6.70 6.29
C ILE A 243 -20.27 -5.93 7.58
N LEU A 244 -20.48 -4.62 7.51
CA LEU A 244 -20.83 -3.79 8.65
C LEU A 244 -22.36 -3.73 8.88
N ALA A 245 -23.18 -4.08 7.89
CA ALA A 245 -24.62 -3.98 8.02
C ALA A 245 -25.20 -4.94 9.10
N PRO A 246 -26.16 -4.50 9.90
CA PRO A 246 -26.80 -5.36 10.91
C PRO A 246 -27.43 -6.62 10.29
N GLY A 247 -27.28 -7.75 10.95
CA GLY A 247 -27.92 -9.01 10.52
C GLY A 247 -27.26 -9.72 9.33
N THR A 248 -26.22 -9.17 8.74
CA THR A 248 -25.45 -9.80 7.65
C THR A 248 -24.82 -11.12 8.13
N LYS A 249 -24.91 -12.14 7.31
CA LYS A 249 -24.32 -13.46 7.56
C LYS A 249 -23.32 -13.81 6.49
N LEU A 250 -22.18 -14.34 6.90
CA LEU A 250 -21.18 -14.94 6.03
C LEU A 250 -21.52 -16.41 5.70
N PRO A 251 -21.01 -16.97 4.61
CA PRO A 251 -21.13 -18.41 4.34
C PRO A 251 -20.43 -19.22 5.43
N THR A 252 -21.01 -20.37 5.81
CA THR A 252 -20.48 -21.22 6.90
C THR A 252 -19.77 -22.48 6.41
N THR A 253 -19.74 -22.69 5.10
CA THR A 253 -19.09 -23.85 4.45
C THR A 253 -17.59 -23.73 4.18
N PRO A 254 -16.98 -22.53 4.11
CA PRO A 254 -15.56 -22.42 3.82
C PRO A 254 -14.66 -23.10 4.85
N ASP A 255 -13.54 -23.65 4.36
CA ASP A 255 -12.45 -24.18 5.17
C ASP A 255 -11.53 -23.07 5.64
N LEU A 256 -11.46 -21.99 4.83
CA LEU A 256 -10.61 -20.86 5.07
C LEU A 256 -11.34 -19.56 4.71
N PHE A 257 -11.27 -18.60 5.62
CA PHE A 257 -11.64 -17.22 5.39
C PHE A 257 -10.36 -16.44 5.10
N TRP A 258 -10.35 -15.71 3.99
CA TRP A 258 -9.21 -14.92 3.53
C TRP A 258 -9.59 -13.44 3.54
N MET A 259 -8.74 -12.60 4.09
CA MET A 259 -8.81 -11.14 4.03
C MET A 259 -7.45 -10.60 3.61
N SER A 260 -7.41 -9.76 2.60
CA SER A 260 -6.17 -9.20 2.08
C SER A 260 -6.32 -7.71 1.82
N GLN A 261 -5.51 -6.89 2.48
CA GLN A 261 -5.57 -5.42 2.39
C GLN A 261 -7.02 -4.91 2.52
N PHE A 262 -7.68 -5.41 3.54
CA PHE A 262 -9.09 -5.17 3.79
C PHE A 262 -9.35 -4.55 5.15
N LEU A 263 -8.71 -5.10 6.19
CA LEU A 263 -8.96 -4.66 7.57
C LEU A 263 -8.30 -3.33 7.92
N ASP A 264 -7.29 -2.92 7.16
CA ASP A 264 -6.69 -1.58 7.21
C ASP A 264 -7.65 -0.45 6.78
N CYS A 265 -8.80 -0.81 6.18
CA CYS A 265 -9.87 0.12 5.82
C CYS A 265 -10.84 0.42 6.97
N PHE A 266 -10.71 -0.21 8.14
CA PHE A 266 -11.68 -0.16 9.23
C PHE A 266 -11.06 0.32 10.54
N SER A 267 -11.90 0.96 11.40
CA SER A 267 -11.50 1.31 12.76
C SER A 267 -11.30 0.06 13.63
N ARG A 268 -10.59 0.21 14.77
CA ARG A 268 -10.36 -0.89 15.73
C ARG A 268 -11.65 -1.62 16.11
N ASP A 269 -12.70 -0.88 16.42
CA ASP A 269 -13.99 -1.46 16.83
C ASP A 269 -14.67 -2.21 15.68
N GLN A 270 -14.58 -1.67 14.46
CA GLN A 270 -15.07 -2.33 13.25
C GLN A 270 -14.27 -3.60 12.94
N VAL A 271 -12.94 -3.56 13.10
CA VAL A 271 -12.10 -4.76 12.95
C VAL A 271 -12.54 -5.87 13.91
N VAL A 272 -12.69 -5.57 15.19
CA VAL A 272 -13.20 -6.57 16.17
C VAL A 272 -14.59 -7.08 15.79
N PHE A 273 -15.47 -6.19 15.34
CA PHE A 273 -16.81 -6.55 14.90
C PHE A 273 -16.79 -7.49 13.67
N ILE A 274 -15.96 -7.19 12.68
CA ILE A 274 -15.78 -8.04 11.48
C ILE A 274 -15.21 -9.39 11.87
N LEU A 275 -14.15 -9.41 12.69
CA LEU A 275 -13.51 -10.65 13.14
C LEU A 275 -14.45 -11.54 13.94
N ARG A 276 -15.35 -10.99 14.77
CA ARG A 276 -16.40 -11.74 15.46
C ARG A 276 -17.37 -12.40 14.48
N ARG A 277 -17.83 -11.69 13.46
CA ARG A 277 -18.70 -12.26 12.42
C ARG A 277 -18.04 -13.42 11.68
N VAL A 278 -16.74 -13.29 11.38
CA VAL A 278 -15.99 -14.39 10.77
C VAL A 278 -15.88 -15.56 11.74
N GLN A 279 -15.55 -15.29 13.00
CA GLN A 279 -15.46 -16.32 14.04
C GLN A 279 -16.79 -17.07 14.20
N GLU A 280 -17.93 -16.37 14.18
CA GLU A 280 -19.26 -16.97 14.23
C GLU A 280 -19.56 -17.87 13.02
N ALA A 281 -19.12 -17.47 11.82
CA ALA A 281 -19.29 -18.23 10.59
C ALA A 281 -18.34 -19.43 10.47
N MET A 282 -17.19 -19.39 11.13
CA MET A 282 -16.21 -20.48 11.09
C MET A 282 -16.75 -21.76 11.68
N ARG A 283 -16.76 -22.84 10.90
CA ARG A 283 -17.02 -24.20 11.38
C ARG A 283 -15.81 -24.75 12.14
N PRO A 284 -15.99 -25.80 12.95
CA PRO A 284 -14.85 -26.47 13.58
C PRO A 284 -13.78 -26.90 12.54
N GLY A 285 -12.53 -26.56 12.81
CA GLY A 285 -11.39 -26.81 11.91
C GLY A 285 -11.17 -25.78 10.82
N ALA A 286 -12.11 -24.83 10.59
CA ALA A 286 -11.88 -23.72 9.67
C ALA A 286 -10.83 -22.74 10.21
N MET A 287 -10.18 -22.01 9.29
CA MET A 287 -9.16 -21.02 9.61
C MET A 287 -9.52 -19.65 9.05
N LEU A 288 -8.99 -18.62 9.68
CA LEU A 288 -8.93 -17.27 9.13
C LEU A 288 -7.47 -16.94 8.81
N VAL A 289 -7.23 -16.39 7.63
CA VAL A 289 -5.93 -15.85 7.22
C VAL A 289 -6.11 -14.36 6.90
N ILE A 290 -5.32 -13.54 7.53
CA ILE A 290 -5.23 -12.10 7.30
C ILE A 290 -3.90 -11.81 6.61
N ASN A 291 -3.95 -11.21 5.43
CA ASN A 291 -2.80 -10.77 4.64
C ASN A 291 -2.77 -9.25 4.62
N GLU A 292 -1.89 -8.65 5.38
CA GLU A 292 -1.77 -7.20 5.51
C GLU A 292 -0.32 -6.73 5.51
N ILE A 293 -0.12 -5.43 5.37
CA ILE A 293 1.17 -4.78 5.57
C ILE A 293 1.22 -4.27 7.01
N PHE A 294 2.10 -4.84 7.83
CA PHE A 294 2.28 -4.44 9.23
C PHE A 294 3.60 -3.69 9.42
N GLY A 295 3.57 -2.50 10.04
CA GLY A 295 4.75 -1.69 10.27
C GLY A 295 5.80 -2.35 11.16
N ASP A 296 5.37 -3.17 12.13
CA ASP A 296 6.23 -3.92 13.06
C ASP A 296 6.77 -5.24 12.49
N ARG A 297 6.38 -5.62 11.26
CA ARG A 297 6.86 -6.83 10.54
C ARG A 297 7.71 -6.51 9.32
N GLN A 298 8.14 -5.25 9.18
CA GLN A 298 8.97 -4.83 8.06
C GLN A 298 10.43 -5.30 8.23
N ARG A 299 11.08 -5.60 7.10
CA ARG A 299 12.44 -6.17 7.06
C ARG A 299 13.55 -5.21 7.51
N ASN A 300 13.30 -3.90 7.40
CA ASN A 300 14.26 -2.86 7.74
C ASN A 300 13.58 -1.54 8.10
N ASP A 301 14.34 -0.61 8.67
CA ASP A 301 13.86 0.68 9.14
C ASP A 301 13.26 1.55 8.02
N THR A 302 13.80 1.47 6.79
CA THR A 302 13.30 2.23 5.64
C THR A 302 11.91 1.73 5.22
N ALA A 303 11.73 0.42 5.10
CA ALA A 303 10.43 -0.17 4.79
C ALA A 303 9.40 0.18 5.88
N LYS A 304 9.79 0.08 7.16
CA LYS A 304 8.94 0.51 8.28
C LYS A 304 8.55 1.99 8.16
N LEU A 305 9.49 2.88 7.90
CA LEU A 305 9.21 4.32 7.75
C LEU A 305 8.20 4.58 6.62
N ILE A 306 8.35 3.90 5.48
CA ILE A 306 7.44 4.02 4.34
C ILE A 306 6.02 3.58 4.71
N VAL A 307 5.88 2.44 5.38
CA VAL A 307 4.57 1.93 5.83
C VAL A 307 3.91 2.89 6.81
N GLU A 308 4.64 3.35 7.83
CA GLU A 308 4.09 4.28 8.83
C GLU A 308 3.73 5.65 8.20
N ALA A 309 4.50 6.13 7.23
CA ALA A 309 4.17 7.35 6.49
C ALA A 309 2.91 7.17 5.64
N ASN A 310 2.84 6.11 4.85
CA ASN A 310 1.67 5.81 4.01
C ASN A 310 0.41 5.52 4.84
N SER A 311 0.56 5.07 6.07
CA SER A 311 -0.55 4.88 7.03
C SER A 311 -1.34 6.17 7.26
N LEU A 312 -0.71 7.35 7.17
CA LEU A 312 -1.38 8.64 7.32
C LEU A 312 -2.36 8.96 6.17
N TYR A 313 -2.24 8.29 5.02
CA TYR A 313 -3.22 8.37 3.95
C TYR A 313 -4.62 7.97 4.43
N PHE A 314 -4.74 6.89 5.20
CA PHE A 314 -6.03 6.44 5.73
C PHE A 314 -6.67 7.53 6.62
N THR A 315 -5.86 8.15 7.48
CA THR A 315 -6.33 9.23 8.34
C THR A 315 -6.69 10.49 7.58
N ALA A 316 -5.83 10.93 6.65
CA ALA A 316 -5.99 12.24 6.00
C ALA A 316 -7.00 12.22 4.86
N LEU A 317 -7.09 11.13 4.08
CA LEU A 317 -7.82 11.09 2.81
C LEU A 317 -8.79 9.92 2.68
N ALA A 318 -8.47 8.72 3.24
CA ALA A 318 -9.29 7.55 2.95
C ALA A 318 -10.59 7.50 3.75
N ASN A 319 -10.50 7.47 5.09
CA ASN A 319 -11.69 7.33 5.96
C ASN A 319 -11.57 8.03 7.33
N GLY A 320 -10.39 8.50 7.73
CA GLY A 320 -10.18 9.26 8.97
C GLY A 320 -10.03 8.43 10.25
N VAL A 321 -10.21 7.11 10.20
CA VAL A 321 -10.33 6.26 11.41
C VAL A 321 -9.48 4.99 11.37
N SER A 322 -8.85 4.68 10.26
CA SER A 322 -8.03 3.49 10.10
C SER A 322 -6.56 3.80 9.79
N ARG A 323 -5.76 2.75 9.67
CA ARG A 323 -4.32 2.84 9.43
C ARG A 323 -3.76 1.48 9.00
N PHE A 324 -2.52 1.44 8.53
CA PHE A 324 -1.75 0.20 8.60
C PHE A 324 -1.50 -0.12 10.07
N TYR A 325 -2.10 -1.19 10.55
CA TYR A 325 -1.98 -1.64 11.93
C TYR A 325 -0.63 -2.32 12.19
N HIS A 326 -0.26 -2.48 13.45
CA HIS A 326 0.80 -3.38 13.85
C HIS A 326 0.25 -4.80 14.01
N ALA A 327 1.04 -5.82 13.66
CA ALA A 327 0.62 -7.21 13.81
C ALA A 327 0.34 -7.57 15.28
N ASP A 328 1.12 -7.05 16.22
CA ASP A 328 0.89 -7.25 17.65
C ASP A 328 -0.49 -6.71 18.08
N GLU A 329 -0.89 -5.55 17.58
CA GLU A 329 -2.22 -4.99 17.81
C GLU A 329 -3.33 -5.87 17.18
N PHE A 330 -3.10 -6.41 15.99
CA PHE A 330 -4.06 -7.32 15.35
C PHE A 330 -4.25 -8.62 16.13
N LEU A 331 -3.19 -9.16 16.72
CA LEU A 331 -3.28 -10.32 17.60
C LEU A 331 -4.18 -10.05 18.82
N GLU A 332 -4.09 -8.85 19.40
CA GLU A 332 -4.99 -8.41 20.48
C GLU A 332 -6.45 -8.30 20.01
N LEU A 333 -6.69 -7.65 18.85
CA LEU A 333 -8.04 -7.50 18.28
C LEU A 333 -8.67 -8.85 17.94
N ALA A 334 -7.88 -9.78 17.40
CA ALA A 334 -8.33 -11.14 17.12
C ALA A 334 -8.68 -11.92 18.39
N ALA A 335 -7.91 -11.77 19.47
CA ALA A 335 -8.22 -12.36 20.75
C ALA A 335 -9.54 -11.82 21.33
N LEU A 336 -9.82 -10.51 21.22
CA LEU A 336 -11.09 -9.90 21.60
C LEU A 336 -12.29 -10.46 20.80
N ALA A 337 -12.04 -10.95 19.58
CA ALA A 337 -13.04 -11.58 18.73
C ALA A 337 -13.17 -13.10 18.95
N GLY A 338 -12.46 -13.69 19.92
CA GLY A 338 -12.49 -15.13 20.18
C GLY A 338 -11.71 -15.97 19.16
N LEU A 339 -10.68 -15.39 18.59
CA LEU A 339 -9.76 -16.06 17.67
C LEU A 339 -8.40 -16.29 18.35
N LYS A 340 -7.77 -17.43 18.06
CA LYS A 340 -6.46 -17.80 18.58
C LYS A 340 -5.45 -17.87 17.43
N PRO A 341 -4.30 -17.20 17.54
CA PRO A 341 -3.26 -17.31 16.51
C PRO A 341 -2.72 -18.75 16.43
N CYS A 342 -2.49 -19.22 15.22
CA CYS A 342 -1.96 -20.57 14.95
C CYS A 342 -0.84 -20.61 13.91
N GLY A 343 -0.42 -19.47 13.40
CA GLY A 343 0.72 -19.32 12.49
C GLY A 343 0.92 -17.88 12.07
N GLU A 344 2.13 -17.60 11.61
CA GLU A 344 2.55 -16.32 11.07
C GLU A 344 3.60 -16.55 9.97
N LEU A 345 3.53 -15.79 8.89
CA LEU A 345 4.55 -15.77 7.84
C LEU A 345 4.81 -14.33 7.43
N ASN A 346 6.04 -13.88 7.57
CA ASN A 346 6.45 -12.50 7.29
C ASN A 346 7.24 -12.38 6.00
N GLY A 347 7.20 -11.17 5.42
CA GLY A 347 8.06 -10.80 4.32
C GLY A 347 7.66 -11.34 2.97
N LEU A 348 6.36 -11.54 2.73
CA LEU A 348 5.84 -11.87 1.41
C LEU A 348 5.83 -10.62 0.52
N GLY A 349 6.07 -10.81 -0.77
CA GLY A 349 6.07 -9.71 -1.74
C GLY A 349 6.95 -8.55 -1.26
N MET A 350 6.35 -7.39 -1.17
CA MET A 350 7.01 -6.14 -0.79
C MET A 350 6.84 -5.78 0.71
N GLY A 351 6.51 -6.74 1.57
CA GLY A 351 6.46 -6.51 3.02
C GLY A 351 5.16 -6.95 3.68
N HIS A 352 4.35 -7.76 3.01
CA HIS A 352 3.17 -8.36 3.61
C HIS A 352 3.50 -9.45 4.62
N SER A 353 2.55 -9.70 5.51
CA SER A 353 2.58 -10.82 6.44
C SER A 353 1.23 -11.51 6.47
N LEU A 354 1.25 -12.83 6.63
CA LEU A 354 0.07 -13.63 6.93
C LEU A 354 -0.01 -13.86 8.43
N LEU A 355 -1.16 -13.54 9.01
CA LEU A 355 -1.53 -13.97 10.35
C LEU A 355 -2.63 -15.03 10.23
N LEU A 356 -2.42 -16.20 10.81
CA LEU A 356 -3.33 -17.34 10.76
C LEU A 356 -4.02 -17.52 12.10
N PHE A 357 -5.33 -17.73 12.08
CA PHE A 357 -6.15 -17.88 13.27
C PHE A 357 -7.08 -19.09 13.18
N LYS A 358 -7.36 -19.65 14.36
CA LYS A 358 -8.42 -20.65 14.58
C LYS A 358 -9.44 -20.11 15.56
N LYS A 359 -10.65 -20.65 15.49
CA LYS A 359 -11.69 -20.41 16.48
C LYS A 359 -11.27 -21.00 17.83
N VAL A 360 -11.48 -20.26 18.93
CA VAL A 360 -11.27 -20.74 20.30
C VAL A 360 -12.39 -21.73 20.67
#